data_8787c9a3abf41d55f51601f1edf995c3
#
_entry.id   8787c9a3abf41d55f51601f1edf995c3
#
_cell.length_a   1.000
_cell.length_b   1.000
_cell.length_c   1.000
_cell.angle_alpha   90.00
_cell.angle_beta   90.00
_cell.angle_gamma   90.00
#
_symmetry.space_group_name_H-M   'P 1'
#
loop_
_entity.id
_entity.type
_entity.pdbx_description
1 polymer ?
#
loop_
_entity_poly.entity_id
_entity_poly.type
_entity_poly.pdbx_seq_one_letter_code
_entity_poly.pdbx_strand_id
1 'polypeptide(L)'
;MRTIRAKIIVLFVVIFGLTLSAFSGVLYYLYARQSAQNFDLSLSNDALAIVGMVKGNSFLEQEIISGIIQQPFRPNFGTNRYVQVLSINGNIVIRSSDLKDVTLPVSSEVLALALSQHQVFETLGHKMTEELIGQGRLRMVTYPVFEDGIPRYLVQVAASTGPLDENMLQLRLLLFISVPLAILAAALGGLFIAKKAFDPIDKIIRTAQSISAEHLDRRLETGKVDDEVTRLSKTLNAMFDRIEEAFRLQKQFTADASHELKTPLTILLGEMEVALVNPRTSKEYVETLRSAVEEIRRITKIVDELLTIARLESGQLAMQKHPVRLDELLLDAVSKTSAYASRRSINIHFEVHDHSSGESEEVYILGDEDKLLSVFINLLDNAIKYSNDNTTIRVSLTVAAGMAAIDIIDRGIGIDSEDLPHVFDRFYRADKSRSSEGARRGTGLGLSISRYLVEAHGGSISVASTKGSGTTVSVRLPIHQPAGEAEAAQNSVSKT
;
A
#
# COMPACT_ATOMS: atom_id res chain seq x y z
N MET A 1 9.01 -19.04 15.69
CA MET A 1 9.27 -18.08 14.58
C MET A 1 8.03 -17.19 14.39
N ARG A 2 7.95 -16.07 15.10
CA ARG A 2 6.74 -15.24 15.12
C ARG A 2 6.80 -14.01 14.18
N THR A 3 7.95 -13.65 13.68
CA THR A 3 8.09 -12.44 12.86
C THR A 3 8.24 -12.77 11.36
N ILE A 4 7.64 -11.96 10.51
CA ILE A 4 7.76 -12.06 9.04
C ILE A 4 9.23 -12.03 8.62
N ARG A 5 10.08 -11.24 9.29
CA ARG A 5 11.54 -11.17 9.07
C ARG A 5 12.18 -12.56 9.17
N ALA A 6 11.93 -13.29 10.27
CA ALA A 6 12.51 -14.60 10.46
C ALA A 6 12.05 -15.61 9.39
N LYS A 7 10.79 -15.55 8.97
CA LYS A 7 10.27 -16.41 7.89
C LYS A 7 10.97 -16.17 6.56
N ILE A 8 11.14 -14.90 6.19
CA ILE A 8 11.80 -14.53 4.92
C ILE A 8 13.27 -14.96 4.92
N ILE A 9 14.01 -14.73 6.03
CA ILE A 9 15.42 -15.11 6.14
C ILE A 9 15.58 -16.62 6.05
N VAL A 10 14.76 -17.39 6.78
CA VAL A 10 14.83 -18.86 6.74
C VAL A 10 14.50 -19.37 5.33
N LEU A 11 13.44 -18.84 4.71
CA LEU A 11 13.08 -19.23 3.34
C LEU A 11 14.23 -18.94 2.36
N PHE A 12 14.83 -17.76 2.46
CA PHE A 12 15.97 -17.37 1.62
C PHE A 12 17.17 -18.31 1.82
N VAL A 13 17.55 -18.59 3.08
CA VAL A 13 18.69 -19.47 3.40
C VAL A 13 18.42 -20.88 2.93
N VAL A 14 17.20 -21.40 3.08
CA VAL A 14 16.83 -22.74 2.62
C VAL A 14 16.89 -22.83 1.09
N ILE A 15 16.28 -21.89 0.39
CA ILE A 15 16.30 -21.88 -1.08
C ILE A 15 17.74 -21.75 -1.60
N PHE A 16 18.50 -20.80 -1.05
CA PHE A 16 19.89 -20.58 -1.44
C PHE A 16 20.76 -21.82 -1.14
N GLY A 17 20.58 -22.42 0.02
CA GLY A 17 21.30 -23.64 0.41
C GLY A 17 20.98 -24.83 -0.51
N LEU A 18 19.71 -25.04 -0.83
CA LEU A 18 19.29 -26.10 -1.74
C LEU A 18 19.83 -25.88 -3.16
N THR A 19 19.74 -24.66 -3.68
CA THR A 19 20.25 -24.34 -5.04
C THR A 19 21.76 -24.49 -5.11
N LEU A 20 22.49 -24.00 -4.11
CA LEU A 20 23.95 -24.10 -4.05
C LEU A 20 24.41 -25.57 -3.90
N SER A 21 23.71 -26.34 -3.06
CA SER A 21 24.03 -27.78 -2.89
C SER A 21 23.75 -28.57 -4.17
N ALA A 22 22.62 -28.31 -4.83
CA ALA A 22 22.30 -28.94 -6.11
C ALA A 22 23.32 -28.58 -7.20
N PHE A 23 23.69 -27.31 -7.32
CA PHE A 23 24.71 -26.83 -8.25
C PHE A 23 26.07 -27.50 -7.99
N SER A 24 26.48 -27.56 -6.72
CA SER A 24 27.75 -28.23 -6.32
C SER A 24 27.73 -29.70 -6.64
N GLY A 25 26.61 -30.38 -6.45
CA GLY A 25 26.44 -31.78 -6.81
C GLY A 25 26.56 -32.03 -8.31
N VAL A 26 25.90 -31.20 -9.11
CA VAL A 26 26.00 -31.26 -10.58
C VAL A 26 27.43 -30.97 -11.06
N LEU A 27 28.06 -29.95 -10.51
CA LEU A 27 29.44 -29.58 -10.84
C LEU A 27 30.42 -30.73 -10.52
N TYR A 28 30.30 -31.33 -9.33
CA TYR A 28 31.09 -32.49 -8.94
C TYR A 28 30.87 -33.67 -9.90
N TYR A 29 29.63 -33.98 -10.24
CA TYR A 29 29.29 -35.05 -11.15
C TYR A 29 29.87 -34.83 -12.56
N LEU A 30 29.70 -33.65 -13.13
CA LEU A 30 30.21 -33.30 -14.45
C LEU A 30 31.74 -33.32 -14.49
N TYR A 31 32.39 -32.76 -13.46
CA TYR A 31 33.86 -32.80 -13.37
C TYR A 31 34.41 -34.21 -13.21
N ALA A 32 33.79 -35.05 -12.39
CA ALA A 32 34.18 -36.45 -12.22
C ALA A 32 34.05 -37.22 -13.53
N ARG A 33 32.95 -37.04 -14.25
CA ARG A 33 32.72 -37.66 -15.54
C ARG A 33 33.74 -37.20 -16.60
N GLN A 34 33.96 -35.89 -16.69
CA GLN A 34 34.92 -35.30 -17.62
C GLN A 34 36.36 -35.76 -17.33
N SER A 35 36.74 -35.77 -16.05
CA SER A 35 38.08 -36.23 -15.64
C SER A 35 38.31 -37.72 -15.94
N ALA A 36 37.31 -38.58 -15.70
CA ALA A 36 37.38 -39.98 -16.05
C ALA A 36 37.50 -40.19 -17.57
N GLN A 37 36.71 -39.46 -18.37
CA GLN A 37 36.81 -39.53 -19.83
C GLN A 37 38.18 -39.06 -20.36
N ASN A 38 38.69 -37.94 -19.83
CA ASN A 38 40.01 -37.43 -20.21
C ASN A 38 41.11 -38.42 -19.85
N PHE A 39 40.97 -39.11 -18.71
CA PHE A 39 41.92 -40.16 -18.30
C PHE A 39 41.88 -41.34 -19.26
N ASP A 40 40.69 -41.85 -19.62
CA ASP A 40 40.53 -42.95 -20.59
C ASP A 40 41.04 -42.54 -21.98
N LEU A 41 40.79 -41.32 -22.43
CA LEU A 41 41.34 -40.78 -23.68
C LEU A 41 42.87 -40.73 -23.66
N SER A 42 43.46 -40.31 -22.53
CA SER A 42 44.90 -40.28 -22.36
C SER A 42 45.50 -41.70 -22.48
N LEU A 43 44.88 -42.69 -21.80
CA LEU A 43 45.34 -44.12 -21.95
C LEU A 43 45.20 -44.65 -23.35
N SER A 44 44.09 -44.31 -24.02
CA SER A 44 43.87 -44.71 -25.43
C SER A 44 44.91 -44.11 -26.35
N ASN A 45 45.25 -42.83 -26.19
CA ASN A 45 46.27 -42.16 -26.99
C ASN A 45 47.70 -42.82 -26.79
N ASP A 46 48.00 -43.11 -25.52
CA ASP A 46 49.24 -43.81 -25.17
C ASP A 46 49.30 -45.18 -25.82
N ALA A 47 48.17 -45.93 -25.76
CA ALA A 47 48.13 -47.28 -26.44
C ALA A 47 48.25 -47.18 -27.95
N LEU A 48 47.55 -46.17 -28.56
CA LEU A 48 47.65 -45.94 -30.01
C LEU A 48 49.09 -45.60 -30.46
N ALA A 49 49.82 -44.81 -29.69
CA ALA A 49 51.21 -44.47 -29.97
C ALA A 49 52.09 -45.74 -29.98
N ILE A 50 51.85 -46.63 -29.00
CA ILE A 50 52.58 -47.92 -28.95
C ILE A 50 52.18 -48.85 -30.11
N VAL A 51 50.89 -48.91 -30.44
CA VAL A 51 50.37 -49.64 -31.61
C VAL A 51 51.07 -49.17 -32.89
N GLY A 52 51.23 -47.82 -33.06
CA GLY A 52 51.93 -47.23 -34.19
C GLY A 52 53.43 -47.69 -34.28
N MET A 53 54.08 -47.78 -33.13
CA MET A 53 55.47 -48.30 -33.05
C MET A 53 55.56 -49.80 -33.38
N VAL A 54 54.61 -50.58 -32.90
CA VAL A 54 54.59 -52.05 -33.16
C VAL A 54 54.24 -52.34 -34.59
N LYS A 55 53.38 -51.58 -35.28
CA LYS A 55 53.04 -51.77 -36.71
C LYS A 55 54.16 -51.36 -37.70
N GLY A 56 54.93 -50.32 -37.31
CA GLY A 56 55.91 -49.71 -38.20
C GLY A 56 57.18 -50.54 -38.44
N ASN A 57 57.42 -51.58 -37.66
CA ASN A 57 58.68 -52.31 -37.65
C ASN A 57 58.49 -53.82 -37.72
N SER A 58 58.32 -54.32 -38.94
CA SER A 58 58.40 -55.74 -39.24
C SER A 58 59.89 -56.18 -39.24
N PHE A 59 60.27 -57.00 -38.26
CA PHE A 59 61.45 -57.86 -38.21
C PHE A 59 62.81 -57.40 -37.63
N LEU A 60 63.09 -56.15 -37.38
CA LEU A 60 64.44 -55.79 -36.93
C LEU A 60 64.58 -55.15 -35.53
N GLU A 61 63.52 -55.06 -34.78
CA GLU A 61 63.60 -54.12 -33.69
C GLU A 61 62.89 -54.50 -32.41
N GLN A 62 62.76 -55.82 -32.09
CA GLN A 62 62.40 -56.21 -30.73
C GLN A 62 63.35 -55.60 -29.70
N GLU A 63 64.65 -55.40 -30.07
CA GLU A 63 65.63 -54.71 -29.23
C GLU A 63 65.43 -53.22 -29.16
N ILE A 64 65.04 -52.54 -30.25
CA ILE A 64 64.80 -51.07 -30.23
C ILE A 64 63.50 -50.77 -29.54
N ILE A 65 62.44 -51.51 -29.79
CA ILE A 65 61.12 -51.32 -29.11
C ILE A 65 61.29 -51.70 -27.66
N SER A 66 61.97 -52.75 -27.29
CA SER A 66 62.27 -53.11 -25.92
C SER A 66 63.17 -52.06 -25.24
N GLY A 67 64.16 -51.50 -25.94
CA GLY A 67 64.97 -50.40 -25.44
C GLY A 67 64.18 -49.07 -25.22
N ILE A 68 63.24 -48.78 -26.09
CA ILE A 68 62.37 -47.61 -25.95
C ILE A 68 61.37 -47.81 -24.80
N ILE A 69 60.81 -48.99 -24.59
CA ILE A 69 59.85 -49.28 -23.52
C ILE A 69 60.56 -49.56 -22.19
N GLN A 70 61.82 -50.03 -22.21
CA GLN A 70 62.61 -50.32 -21.00
C GLN A 70 63.26 -49.07 -20.38
N GLN A 71 63.52 -48.00 -21.15
CA GLN A 71 63.93 -46.76 -20.59
C GLN A 71 62.65 -46.11 -19.88
N PRO A 72 62.81 -45.45 -18.75
CA PRO A 72 61.70 -44.67 -18.20
C PRO A 72 61.31 -43.68 -19.28
N PHE A 73 60.25 -43.99 -20.01
CA PHE A 73 59.90 -43.33 -21.28
C PHE A 73 59.48 -41.87 -20.97
N ARG A 74 60.31 -40.97 -21.37
CA ARG A 74 60.15 -39.55 -21.30
C ARG A 74 60.32 -39.00 -22.74
N PRO A 75 59.41 -38.29 -23.29
CA PRO A 75 58.73 -37.11 -22.77
C PRO A 75 57.23 -37.02 -23.03
N ASN A 76 56.55 -38.00 -23.64
CA ASN A 76 55.15 -37.86 -24.05
C ASN A 76 54.13 -38.75 -23.28
N PHE A 77 54.57 -39.68 -22.49
CA PHE A 77 53.74 -40.51 -21.65
C PHE A 77 53.83 -39.98 -20.19
N GLY A 78 52.76 -39.68 -19.56
CA GLY A 78 52.76 -39.20 -18.18
C GLY A 78 53.48 -40.15 -17.23
N THR A 79 54.04 -39.64 -16.12
CA THR A 79 54.72 -40.48 -15.10
C THR A 79 53.78 -41.58 -14.61
N ASN A 80 54.29 -42.79 -14.41
CA ASN A 80 53.61 -44.00 -13.95
C ASN A 80 52.64 -44.65 -14.96
N ARG A 81 53.15 -44.88 -16.20
CA ARG A 81 52.48 -45.73 -17.20
C ARG A 81 53.09 -47.12 -17.18
N TYR A 82 52.25 -48.16 -17.14
CA TYR A 82 52.62 -49.54 -17.21
C TYR A 82 52.23 -50.08 -18.58
N VAL A 83 53.21 -50.60 -19.31
CA VAL A 83 52.99 -51.05 -20.69
C VAL A 83 53.34 -52.53 -20.79
N GLN A 84 52.45 -53.30 -21.40
CA GLN A 84 52.71 -54.71 -21.74
C GLN A 84 52.16 -54.98 -23.12
N VAL A 85 53.00 -55.69 -23.96
CA VAL A 85 52.60 -56.18 -25.27
C VAL A 85 52.62 -57.72 -25.25
N LEU A 86 51.47 -58.25 -25.60
CA LEU A 86 51.27 -59.71 -25.62
C LEU A 86 51.05 -60.18 -27.06
N SER A 87 51.53 -61.40 -27.32
CA SER A 87 51.06 -62.16 -28.50
C SER A 87 49.63 -62.61 -28.31
N ILE A 88 48.90 -62.91 -29.38
CA ILE A 88 47.55 -63.44 -29.34
C ILE A 88 47.41 -64.69 -28.48
N ASN A 89 48.46 -65.43 -28.34
CA ASN A 89 48.56 -66.69 -27.53
C ASN A 89 48.78 -66.36 -26.04
N GLY A 90 48.81 -65.10 -25.63
CA GLY A 90 48.97 -64.66 -24.23
C GLY A 90 50.45 -64.62 -23.76
N ASN A 91 51.40 -64.85 -24.64
CA ASN A 91 52.83 -64.76 -24.30
C ASN A 91 53.29 -63.30 -24.30
N ILE A 92 54.06 -62.93 -23.27
CA ILE A 92 54.61 -61.57 -23.16
C ILE A 92 55.70 -61.40 -24.18
N VAL A 93 55.55 -60.40 -25.05
CA VAL A 93 56.53 -60.04 -26.05
C VAL A 93 57.43 -58.91 -25.54
N ILE A 94 56.85 -57.91 -24.96
CA ILE A 94 57.50 -56.71 -24.40
C ILE A 94 56.80 -56.28 -23.14
N ARG A 95 57.53 -55.82 -22.12
CA ARG A 95 56.99 -55.16 -20.92
C ARG A 95 57.87 -54.00 -20.52
N SER A 96 57.23 -52.95 -19.91
CA SER A 96 57.98 -51.84 -19.36
C SER A 96 58.69 -52.20 -18.07
N SER A 97 59.85 -51.59 -17.82
CA SER A 97 60.67 -51.84 -16.61
C SER A 97 59.90 -51.57 -15.29
N ASP A 98 58.94 -50.68 -15.33
CA ASP A 98 58.12 -50.31 -14.17
C ASP A 98 57.16 -51.43 -13.70
N LEU A 99 56.90 -52.43 -14.61
CA LEU A 99 56.14 -53.64 -14.26
C LEU A 99 56.91 -54.63 -13.43
N LYS A 100 58.26 -54.52 -13.38
CA LYS A 100 59.13 -55.50 -12.69
C LYS A 100 58.82 -56.96 -13.11
N ASP A 101 58.45 -57.79 -12.14
CA ASP A 101 58.01 -59.14 -12.35
C ASP A 101 56.50 -59.35 -12.41
N VAL A 102 55.75 -58.26 -12.26
CA VAL A 102 54.29 -58.31 -12.30
C VAL A 102 53.77 -58.27 -13.73
N THR A 103 52.79 -59.09 -14.02
CA THR A 103 52.11 -59.13 -15.32
C THR A 103 50.73 -58.54 -15.23
N LEU A 104 50.34 -57.71 -16.23
CA LEU A 104 48.98 -57.24 -16.33
C LEU A 104 48.08 -58.42 -16.74
N PRO A 105 46.89 -58.55 -16.06
CA PRO A 105 46.02 -59.69 -16.34
C PRO A 105 45.34 -59.55 -17.71
N VAL A 106 45.09 -60.68 -18.31
CA VAL A 106 44.26 -60.79 -19.50
C VAL A 106 43.24 -61.88 -19.26
N SER A 107 41.97 -61.46 -19.06
CA SER A 107 40.92 -62.44 -19.00
C SER A 107 40.49 -62.89 -20.40
N SER A 108 40.02 -64.13 -20.52
CA SER A 108 39.50 -64.67 -21.79
C SER A 108 38.33 -63.82 -22.35
N GLU A 109 37.56 -63.17 -21.43
CA GLU A 109 36.47 -62.31 -21.77
C GLU A 109 36.96 -60.99 -22.36
N VAL A 110 37.94 -60.35 -21.73
CA VAL A 110 38.64 -59.17 -22.27
C VAL A 110 39.29 -59.38 -23.58
N LEU A 111 39.93 -60.57 -23.76
CA LEU A 111 40.54 -60.99 -25.01
C LEU A 111 39.48 -61.09 -26.13
N ALA A 112 38.37 -61.75 -25.88
CA ALA A 112 37.28 -61.89 -26.85
C ALA A 112 36.66 -60.55 -27.21
N LEU A 113 36.43 -59.65 -26.24
CA LEU A 113 35.94 -58.30 -26.43
C LEU A 113 36.92 -57.39 -27.16
N ALA A 114 38.21 -57.47 -26.82
CA ALA A 114 39.25 -56.72 -27.51
C ALA A 114 39.36 -57.11 -28.99
N LEU A 115 39.21 -58.36 -29.31
CA LEU A 115 39.23 -58.82 -30.70
C LEU A 115 37.96 -58.44 -31.50
N SER A 116 36.85 -58.23 -30.84
CA SER A 116 35.58 -57.77 -31.46
C SER A 116 35.44 -56.25 -31.48
N GLN A 117 35.98 -55.57 -30.47
CA GLN A 117 35.99 -54.14 -30.31
C GLN A 117 37.40 -53.58 -30.41
N HIS A 118 37.58 -52.42 -31.00
CA HIS A 118 38.92 -51.85 -31.22
C HIS A 118 39.67 -51.50 -29.90
N GLN A 119 39.01 -51.37 -28.78
CA GLN A 119 39.65 -51.13 -27.50
C GLN A 119 38.74 -51.54 -26.34
N VAL A 120 39.31 -52.02 -25.25
CA VAL A 120 38.58 -52.38 -24.03
C VAL A 120 39.23 -51.73 -22.83
N PHE A 121 38.38 -51.01 -21.98
CA PHE A 121 38.85 -50.41 -20.74
C PHE A 121 38.43 -51.25 -19.54
N GLU A 122 39.41 -51.52 -18.65
CA GLU A 122 39.22 -52.33 -17.45
C GLU A 122 39.83 -51.63 -16.23
N THR A 123 39.17 -51.75 -15.06
CA THR A 123 39.74 -51.25 -13.81
C THR A 123 40.15 -52.42 -12.96
N LEU A 124 41.43 -52.52 -12.67
CA LEU A 124 42.02 -53.61 -11.88
C LEU A 124 41.83 -53.30 -10.37
N GLY A 125 41.34 -54.28 -9.64
CA GLY A 125 41.07 -54.15 -8.20
C GLY A 125 42.34 -54.19 -7.34
N HIS A 126 42.24 -53.77 -6.11
CA HIS A 126 43.30 -53.53 -5.13
C HIS A 126 44.29 -54.73 -4.96
N LYS A 127 43.80 -55.96 -4.94
CA LYS A 127 44.63 -57.16 -4.71
C LYS A 127 45.70 -57.40 -5.80
N MET A 128 45.43 -56.98 -7.04
CA MET A 128 46.39 -57.19 -8.19
C MET A 128 47.34 -56.00 -8.37
N THR A 129 47.02 -54.87 -7.79
CA THR A 129 47.75 -53.61 -7.98
C THR A 129 48.71 -53.32 -6.83
N GLU A 130 48.53 -53.98 -5.66
CA GLU A 130 49.30 -53.74 -4.46
C GLU A 130 50.81 -53.89 -4.64
N GLU A 131 51.26 -54.86 -5.47
CA GLU A 131 52.66 -55.05 -5.77
C GLU A 131 53.24 -53.99 -6.71
N LEU A 132 52.44 -53.35 -7.55
CA LEU A 132 52.86 -52.35 -8.53
C LEU A 132 52.83 -50.92 -8.00
N ILE A 133 51.78 -50.56 -7.32
CA ILE A 133 51.49 -49.14 -6.89
C ILE A 133 51.29 -48.98 -5.42
N GLY A 134 51.40 -50.09 -4.61
CA GLY A 134 51.14 -50.08 -3.17
C GLY A 134 49.62 -49.89 -2.85
N GLN A 135 49.13 -48.72 -2.89
CA GLN A 135 47.72 -48.47 -2.70
C GLN A 135 47.12 -47.75 -3.91
N GLY A 136 45.95 -48.19 -4.39
CA GLY A 136 45.24 -47.55 -5.50
C GLY A 136 44.61 -48.55 -6.46
N ARG A 137 43.96 -48.03 -7.45
CA ARG A 137 43.38 -48.78 -8.57
C ARG A 137 44.14 -48.45 -9.84
N LEU A 138 44.30 -49.47 -10.69
CA LEU A 138 44.85 -49.28 -12.04
C LEU A 138 43.71 -49.28 -13.06
N ARG A 139 43.66 -48.28 -13.91
CA ARG A 139 42.83 -48.26 -15.11
C ARG A 139 43.69 -48.72 -16.28
N MET A 140 43.21 -49.67 -17.03
CA MET A 140 43.90 -50.25 -18.11
C MET A 140 43.10 -50.22 -19.40
N VAL A 141 43.74 -49.97 -20.50
CA VAL A 141 43.18 -50.15 -21.84
C VAL A 141 43.90 -51.27 -22.53
N THR A 142 43.16 -52.17 -23.16
CA THR A 142 43.69 -53.24 -24.04
C THR A 142 43.32 -52.92 -25.47
N TYR A 143 44.34 -52.82 -26.35
CA TYR A 143 44.18 -52.47 -27.76
C TYR A 143 44.69 -53.56 -28.63
N PRO A 144 43.90 -54.18 -29.55
CA PRO A 144 44.35 -55.20 -30.45
C PRO A 144 45.13 -54.58 -31.65
N VAL A 145 46.27 -55.22 -32.02
CA VAL A 145 47.07 -54.83 -33.19
C VAL A 145 46.79 -55.80 -34.28
N PHE A 146 46.23 -55.32 -35.37
CA PHE A 146 45.99 -56.12 -36.60
C PHE A 146 47.11 -55.90 -37.62
N GLU A 147 47.58 -56.98 -38.19
CA GLU A 147 48.52 -57.00 -39.29
C GLU A 147 47.88 -57.85 -40.40
N ASP A 148 47.70 -57.27 -41.57
CA ASP A 148 46.97 -57.88 -42.68
C ASP A 148 45.56 -58.40 -42.36
N GLY A 149 44.86 -57.67 -41.45
CA GLY A 149 43.50 -58.01 -41.01
C GLY A 149 43.44 -59.12 -39.95
N ILE A 150 44.57 -59.66 -39.53
CA ILE A 150 44.69 -60.73 -38.51
C ILE A 150 45.26 -60.13 -37.24
N PRO A 151 44.61 -60.34 -36.08
CA PRO A 151 45.11 -59.83 -34.80
C PRO A 151 46.40 -60.60 -34.43
N ARG A 152 47.55 -59.92 -34.27
CA ARG A 152 48.82 -60.51 -33.87
C ARG A 152 49.23 -60.21 -32.45
N TYR A 153 49.00 -58.98 -32.00
CA TYR A 153 49.46 -58.54 -30.70
C TYR A 153 48.30 -57.80 -29.95
N LEU A 154 48.42 -57.78 -28.64
CA LEU A 154 47.60 -56.97 -27.73
C LEU A 154 48.48 -55.97 -26.99
N VAL A 155 48.23 -54.70 -27.14
CA VAL A 155 48.90 -53.63 -26.41
C VAL A 155 48.03 -53.27 -25.19
N GLN A 156 48.63 -53.45 -24.01
CA GLN A 156 48.01 -53.05 -22.74
C GLN A 156 48.76 -51.85 -22.17
N VAL A 157 48.01 -50.81 -21.84
CA VAL A 157 48.54 -49.65 -21.14
C VAL A 157 47.67 -49.42 -19.90
N ALA A 158 48.34 -49.39 -18.74
CA ALA A 158 47.68 -49.16 -17.46
C ALA A 158 48.27 -47.94 -16.74
N ALA A 159 47.50 -47.29 -15.98
CA ALA A 159 47.93 -46.18 -15.11
C ALA A 159 47.15 -46.14 -13.79
N SER A 160 47.83 -45.63 -12.77
CA SER A 160 47.18 -45.42 -11.47
C SER A 160 46.10 -44.34 -11.54
N THR A 161 44.92 -44.62 -10.94
CA THR A 161 43.86 -43.62 -10.73
C THR A 161 44.17 -42.70 -9.56
N GLY A 162 45.26 -42.91 -8.82
CA GLY A 162 45.60 -42.11 -7.63
C GLY A 162 45.51 -40.60 -7.83
N PRO A 163 46.17 -40.04 -8.87
CA PRO A 163 46.08 -38.59 -9.14
C PRO A 163 44.64 -38.12 -9.42
N LEU A 164 43.81 -38.96 -10.05
CA LEU A 164 42.40 -38.67 -10.29
C LEU A 164 41.63 -38.67 -8.98
N ASP A 165 41.85 -39.68 -8.13
CA ASP A 165 41.19 -39.81 -6.82
C ASP A 165 41.61 -38.68 -5.87
N GLU A 166 42.87 -38.24 -5.90
CA GLU A 166 43.36 -37.07 -5.14
C GLU A 166 42.69 -35.77 -5.58
N ASN A 167 42.62 -35.52 -6.89
CA ASN A 167 41.94 -34.33 -7.42
C ASN A 167 40.45 -34.33 -7.05
N MET A 168 39.81 -35.52 -7.07
CA MET A 168 38.43 -35.66 -6.65
C MET A 168 38.26 -35.41 -5.15
N LEU A 169 39.21 -35.86 -4.33
CA LEU A 169 39.21 -35.59 -2.89
C LEU A 169 39.36 -34.10 -2.59
N GLN A 170 40.33 -33.45 -3.28
CA GLN A 170 40.54 -32.00 -3.13
C GLN A 170 39.27 -31.20 -3.50
N LEU A 171 38.65 -31.52 -4.64
CA LEU A 171 37.41 -30.88 -5.06
C LEU A 171 36.29 -31.11 -4.03
N ARG A 172 36.15 -32.33 -3.50
CA ARG A 172 35.16 -32.67 -2.48
C ARG A 172 35.36 -31.86 -1.20
N LEU A 173 36.61 -31.78 -0.72
CA LEU A 173 36.95 -30.97 0.46
C LEU A 173 36.69 -29.49 0.25
N LEU A 174 37.04 -28.95 -0.93
CA LEU A 174 36.79 -27.57 -1.28
C LEU A 174 35.29 -27.26 -1.27
N LEU A 175 34.46 -28.10 -1.90
CA LEU A 175 32.99 -27.93 -1.89
C LEU A 175 32.40 -28.12 -0.50
N PHE A 176 32.90 -29.07 0.28
CA PHE A 176 32.42 -29.33 1.64
C PHE A 176 32.67 -28.17 2.62
N ILE A 177 33.74 -27.39 2.39
CA ILE A 177 34.06 -26.20 3.20
C ILE A 177 33.36 -24.94 2.64
N SER A 178 33.43 -24.74 1.30
CA SER A 178 32.95 -23.51 0.69
C SER A 178 31.42 -23.36 0.72
N VAL A 179 30.69 -24.48 0.55
CA VAL A 179 29.21 -24.43 0.54
C VAL A 179 28.63 -24.00 1.90
N PRO A 180 29.00 -24.63 3.03
CA PRO A 180 28.52 -24.14 4.34
C PRO A 180 28.93 -22.70 4.66
N LEU A 181 30.16 -22.33 4.30
CA LEU A 181 30.66 -20.97 4.50
C LEU A 181 29.83 -19.94 3.71
N ALA A 182 29.51 -20.26 2.46
CA ALA A 182 28.66 -19.40 1.62
C ALA A 182 27.23 -19.29 2.19
N ILE A 183 26.66 -20.38 2.70
CA ILE A 183 25.34 -20.39 3.34
C ILE A 183 25.38 -19.53 4.62
N LEU A 184 26.43 -19.65 5.42
CA LEU A 184 26.61 -18.82 6.62
C LEU A 184 26.71 -17.33 6.27
N ALA A 185 27.53 -17.00 5.27
CA ALA A 185 27.67 -15.61 4.80
C ALA A 185 26.33 -15.05 4.28
N ALA A 186 25.60 -15.84 3.51
CA ALA A 186 24.26 -15.48 3.03
C ALA A 186 23.26 -15.27 4.18
N ALA A 187 23.31 -16.10 5.22
CA ALA A 187 22.46 -15.97 6.41
C ALA A 187 22.77 -14.67 7.18
N LEU A 188 24.04 -14.37 7.41
CA LEU A 188 24.46 -13.14 8.10
C LEU A 188 24.12 -11.89 7.27
N GLY A 189 24.38 -11.91 5.97
CA GLY A 189 24.00 -10.83 5.05
C GLY A 189 22.50 -10.61 5.00
N GLY A 190 21.72 -11.69 4.93
CA GLY A 190 20.25 -11.66 4.97
C GLY A 190 19.71 -11.05 6.27
N LEU A 191 20.28 -11.40 7.42
CA LEU A 191 19.94 -10.81 8.71
C LEU A 191 20.20 -9.30 8.73
N PHE A 192 21.35 -8.86 8.23
CA PHE A 192 21.72 -7.44 8.17
C PHE A 192 20.77 -6.64 7.26
N ILE A 193 20.52 -7.14 6.05
CA ILE A 193 19.62 -6.50 5.09
C ILE A 193 18.19 -6.43 5.63
N ALA A 194 17.67 -7.55 6.17
CA ALA A 194 16.33 -7.60 6.74
C ALA A 194 16.18 -6.62 7.90
N LYS A 195 17.17 -6.53 8.82
CA LYS A 195 17.14 -5.55 9.90
C LYS A 195 17.03 -4.14 9.35
N LYS A 196 17.90 -3.76 8.42
CA LYS A 196 17.94 -2.41 7.83
C LYS A 196 16.64 -2.05 7.09
N ALA A 197 16.05 -3.02 6.38
CA ALA A 197 14.81 -2.81 5.61
C ALA A 197 13.56 -2.68 6.51
N PHE A 198 13.50 -3.39 7.64
CA PHE A 198 12.30 -3.41 8.49
C PHE A 198 12.37 -2.47 9.69
N ASP A 199 13.54 -1.94 10.09
CA ASP A 199 13.67 -1.00 11.21
C ASP A 199 12.82 0.28 11.02
N PRO A 200 12.72 0.90 9.82
CA PRO A 200 11.83 2.04 9.61
C PRO A 200 10.35 1.70 9.84
N ILE A 201 9.92 0.52 9.40
CA ILE A 201 8.52 0.06 9.60
C ILE A 201 8.20 -0.12 11.08
N ASP A 202 9.13 -0.69 11.86
CA ASP A 202 8.94 -0.84 13.31
C ASP A 202 8.85 0.54 14.02
N LYS A 203 9.61 1.53 13.56
CA LYS A 203 9.49 2.90 14.06
C LYS A 203 8.11 3.50 13.77
N ILE A 204 7.61 3.34 12.53
CA ILE A 204 6.27 3.78 12.14
C ILE A 204 5.22 3.15 13.06
N ILE A 205 5.28 1.83 13.25
CA ILE A 205 4.32 1.11 14.10
C ILE A 205 4.34 1.64 15.54
N ARG A 206 5.53 1.81 16.14
CA ARG A 206 5.67 2.31 17.51
C ARG A 206 5.16 3.74 17.65
N THR A 207 5.50 4.63 16.71
CA THR A 207 5.02 6.00 16.72
C THR A 207 3.51 6.05 16.54
N ALA A 208 2.94 5.31 15.58
CA ALA A 208 1.50 5.22 15.37
C ALA A 208 0.76 4.68 16.61
N GLN A 209 1.32 3.69 17.31
CA GLN A 209 0.77 3.19 18.58
C GLN A 209 0.86 4.19 19.74
N SER A 210 1.79 5.14 19.69
CA SER A 210 1.91 6.19 20.70
C SER A 210 1.00 7.39 20.46
N ILE A 211 0.36 7.47 19.28
CA ILE A 211 -0.61 8.49 18.96
C ILE A 211 -1.95 8.13 19.64
N SER A 212 -2.41 8.99 20.52
CA SER A 212 -3.66 8.89 21.26
C SER A 212 -4.39 10.22 21.18
N ALA A 213 -5.63 10.29 21.67
CA ALA A 213 -6.39 11.52 21.73
C ALA A 213 -5.69 12.68 22.48
N GLU A 214 -4.73 12.34 23.36
CA GLU A 214 -3.93 13.31 24.11
C GLU A 214 -2.67 13.77 23.38
N HIS A 215 -2.22 12.99 22.37
CA HIS A 215 -0.97 13.18 21.65
C HIS A 215 -1.15 13.03 20.14
N LEU A 216 -2.16 13.70 19.60
CA LEU A 216 -2.42 13.76 18.15
C LEU A 216 -1.43 14.65 17.38
N ASP A 217 -0.66 15.47 18.08
CA ASP A 217 0.38 16.37 17.55
C ASP A 217 1.63 15.63 17.04
N ARG A 218 1.81 14.38 17.45
CA ARG A 218 2.94 13.56 17.01
C ARG A 218 2.84 13.20 15.54
N ARG A 219 4.00 13.24 14.86
CA ARG A 219 4.11 12.86 13.45
C ARG A 219 5.17 11.80 13.24
N LEU A 220 4.97 11.00 12.21
CA LEU A 220 5.95 10.04 11.71
C LEU A 220 7.09 10.79 11.04
N GLU A 221 8.32 10.37 11.32
CA GLU A 221 9.49 10.89 10.60
C GLU A 221 9.40 10.51 9.11
N THR A 222 9.52 11.49 8.25
CA THR A 222 9.63 11.27 6.80
C THR A 222 11.10 11.14 6.44
N GLY A 223 11.47 10.03 5.81
CA GLY A 223 12.84 9.80 5.34
C GLY A 223 13.25 10.82 4.28
N LYS A 224 14.58 10.97 4.10
CA LYS A 224 15.16 11.85 3.06
C LYS A 224 15.03 11.26 1.64
N VAL A 225 14.79 9.96 1.53
CA VAL A 225 14.65 9.23 0.27
C VAL A 225 13.16 9.05 -0.01
N ASP A 226 12.76 9.29 -1.24
CA ASP A 226 11.34 9.12 -1.64
C ASP A 226 11.09 7.65 -2.03
N ASP A 227 11.06 6.80 -1.00
CA ASP A 227 10.74 5.38 -1.09
C ASP A 227 9.30 5.09 -0.63
N GLU A 228 8.89 3.82 -0.72
CA GLU A 228 7.55 3.37 -0.33
C GLU A 228 7.25 3.64 1.15
N VAL A 229 8.27 3.56 2.01
CA VAL A 229 8.15 3.81 3.45
C VAL A 229 7.91 5.28 3.72
N THR A 230 8.63 6.16 3.05
CA THR A 230 8.45 7.61 3.13
C THR A 230 7.07 8.03 2.62
N ARG A 231 6.59 7.43 1.50
CA ARG A 231 5.25 7.67 0.97
C ARG A 231 4.16 7.22 1.95
N LEU A 232 4.34 6.06 2.58
CA LEU A 232 3.44 5.58 3.65
C LEU A 232 3.40 6.56 4.82
N SER A 233 4.57 7.03 5.29
CA SER A 233 4.67 8.01 6.39
C SER A 233 3.94 9.32 6.07
N LYS A 234 4.11 9.85 4.85
CA LYS A 234 3.41 11.06 4.37
C LYS A 234 1.88 10.85 4.36
N THR A 235 1.41 9.70 3.86
CA THR A 235 -0.03 9.39 3.80
C THR A 235 -0.63 9.26 5.20
N LEU A 236 0.07 8.59 6.12
CA LEU A 236 -0.36 8.45 7.51
C LEU A 236 -0.36 9.82 8.23
N ASN A 237 0.64 10.66 8.01
CA ASN A 237 0.66 12.01 8.58
C ASN A 237 -0.54 12.85 8.09
N ALA A 238 -0.85 12.81 6.80
CA ALA A 238 -2.02 13.50 6.26
C ALA A 238 -3.35 12.96 6.86
N MET A 239 -3.42 11.67 7.19
CA MET A 239 -4.56 11.10 7.91
C MET A 239 -4.61 11.62 9.36
N PHE A 240 -3.46 11.68 10.05
CA PHE A 240 -3.39 12.22 11.41
C PHE A 240 -3.76 13.71 11.47
N ASP A 241 -3.35 14.51 10.46
CA ASP A 241 -3.75 15.93 10.36
C ASP A 241 -5.28 16.06 10.31
N ARG A 242 -5.95 15.22 9.52
CA ARG A 242 -7.43 15.20 9.44
C ARG A 242 -8.09 14.77 10.75
N ILE A 243 -7.52 13.78 11.43
CA ILE A 243 -8.04 13.30 12.72
C ILE A 243 -7.86 14.38 13.79
N GLU A 244 -6.71 15.03 13.85
CA GLU A 244 -6.41 16.10 14.80
C GLU A 244 -7.37 17.28 14.61
N GLU A 245 -7.60 17.71 13.38
CA GLU A 245 -8.53 18.78 13.06
C GLU A 245 -9.98 18.41 13.44
N ALA A 246 -10.42 17.19 13.10
CA ALA A 246 -11.74 16.72 13.49
C ALA A 246 -11.91 16.67 15.03
N PHE A 247 -10.88 16.21 15.75
CA PHE A 247 -10.90 16.16 17.21
C PHE A 247 -10.88 17.55 17.84
N ARG A 248 -10.10 18.48 17.26
CA ARG A 248 -10.06 19.89 17.68
C ARG A 248 -11.44 20.55 17.54
N LEU A 249 -12.10 20.36 16.40
CA LEU A 249 -13.44 20.87 16.13
C LEU A 249 -14.47 20.25 17.09
N GLN A 250 -14.38 18.96 17.35
CA GLN A 250 -15.24 18.25 18.30
C GLN A 250 -15.08 18.78 19.75
N LYS A 251 -13.84 19.00 20.18
CA LYS A 251 -13.55 19.56 21.51
C LYS A 251 -14.08 20.99 21.65
N GLN A 252 -13.88 21.81 20.63
CA GLN A 252 -14.41 23.17 20.59
C GLN A 252 -15.94 23.17 20.65
N PHE A 253 -16.61 22.35 19.84
CA PHE A 253 -18.07 22.19 19.85
C PHE A 253 -18.60 21.83 21.24
N THR A 254 -17.96 20.88 21.92
CA THR A 254 -18.38 20.46 23.26
C THR A 254 -18.21 21.58 24.28
N ALA A 255 -17.12 22.34 24.20
CA ALA A 255 -16.87 23.47 25.07
C ALA A 255 -17.89 24.59 24.85
N ASP A 256 -18.13 24.95 23.59
CA ASP A 256 -19.06 26.02 23.22
C ASP A 256 -20.51 25.65 23.58
N ALA A 257 -20.94 24.41 23.33
CA ALA A 257 -22.26 23.91 23.73
C ALA A 257 -22.46 23.99 25.26
N SER A 258 -21.41 23.59 26.02
CA SER A 258 -21.46 23.67 27.50
C SER A 258 -21.58 25.10 27.99
N HIS A 259 -20.87 26.05 27.37
CA HIS A 259 -20.94 27.46 27.70
C HIS A 259 -22.33 28.07 27.39
N GLU A 260 -22.86 27.78 26.19
CA GLU A 260 -24.18 28.30 25.76
C GLU A 260 -25.35 27.71 26.55
N LEU A 261 -25.22 26.50 27.10
CA LEU A 261 -26.22 25.91 28.00
C LEU A 261 -26.07 26.42 29.45
N LYS A 262 -24.84 26.60 29.94
CA LYS A 262 -24.60 27.02 31.34
C LYS A 262 -25.10 28.42 31.61
N THR A 263 -24.94 29.36 30.67
CA THR A 263 -25.32 30.76 30.84
C THR A 263 -26.82 30.92 31.14
N PRO A 264 -27.78 30.43 30.31
CA PRO A 264 -29.20 30.55 30.58
C PRO A 264 -29.66 29.81 31.85
N LEU A 265 -29.05 28.63 32.12
CA LEU A 265 -29.30 27.89 33.35
C LEU A 265 -28.90 28.69 34.60
N THR A 266 -27.78 29.40 34.58
CA THR A 266 -27.32 30.23 35.70
C THR A 266 -28.23 31.41 35.89
N ILE A 267 -28.70 32.06 34.81
CA ILE A 267 -29.66 33.17 34.88
C ILE A 267 -30.98 32.69 35.48
N LEU A 268 -31.53 31.59 34.95
CA LEU A 268 -32.76 30.99 35.42
C LEU A 268 -32.72 30.65 36.93
N LEU A 269 -31.63 29.98 37.35
CA LEU A 269 -31.42 29.60 38.73
C LEU A 269 -31.36 30.85 39.64
N GLY A 270 -30.57 31.86 39.25
CA GLY A 270 -30.43 33.10 40.01
C GLY A 270 -31.73 33.87 40.14
N GLU A 271 -32.53 34.00 39.07
CA GLU A 271 -33.86 34.63 39.12
C GLU A 271 -34.83 33.89 40.06
N MET A 272 -34.84 32.57 40.03
CA MET A 272 -35.64 31.74 40.92
C MET A 272 -35.20 31.85 42.39
N GLU A 273 -33.88 31.76 42.65
CA GLU A 273 -33.35 31.89 44.02
C GLU A 273 -33.68 33.26 44.63
N VAL A 274 -33.51 34.34 43.86
CA VAL A 274 -33.86 35.70 44.33
C VAL A 274 -35.35 35.83 44.56
N ALA A 275 -36.20 35.20 43.70
CA ALA A 275 -37.64 35.20 43.88
C ALA A 275 -38.14 34.43 45.12
N LEU A 276 -37.38 33.41 45.57
CA LEU A 276 -37.67 32.61 46.75
C LEU A 276 -37.25 33.31 48.08
N VAL A 277 -36.17 34.10 48.04
CA VAL A 277 -35.57 34.70 49.22
C VAL A 277 -36.34 36.03 49.58
N ASN A 278 -36.77 36.81 48.59
CA ASN A 278 -37.39 38.11 48.79
C ASN A 278 -38.88 38.03 48.49
N PRO A 279 -39.74 38.40 49.45
CA PRO A 279 -41.20 38.53 49.21
C PRO A 279 -41.46 39.52 48.06
N ARG A 280 -42.29 39.11 47.11
CA ARG A 280 -42.61 39.88 45.89
C ARG A 280 -44.13 40.05 45.75
N THR A 281 -44.56 41.06 45.02
CA THR A 281 -45.94 41.20 44.62
C THR A 281 -46.34 40.10 43.63
N SER A 282 -47.62 39.77 43.53
CA SER A 282 -48.16 38.82 42.57
C SER A 282 -47.73 39.14 41.11
N LYS A 283 -47.63 40.43 40.78
CA LYS A 283 -47.23 40.92 39.47
C LYS A 283 -45.76 40.59 39.21
N GLU A 284 -44.89 40.83 40.15
CA GLU A 284 -43.46 40.52 40.04
C GLU A 284 -43.19 39.02 39.94
N TYR A 285 -43.96 38.17 40.65
CA TYR A 285 -43.88 36.72 40.49
C TYR A 285 -44.27 36.27 39.05
N VAL A 286 -45.36 36.89 38.49
CA VAL A 286 -45.76 36.57 37.10
C VAL A 286 -44.71 37.03 36.11
N GLU A 287 -44.06 38.17 36.32
CA GLU A 287 -42.93 38.60 35.46
C GLU A 287 -41.71 37.66 35.53
N THR A 288 -41.32 37.21 36.74
CA THR A 288 -40.28 36.27 36.97
C THR A 288 -40.60 34.91 36.27
N LEU A 289 -41.85 34.42 36.41
CA LEU A 289 -42.27 33.18 35.76
C LEU A 289 -42.28 33.31 34.23
N ARG A 290 -42.63 34.47 33.68
CA ARG A 290 -42.53 34.71 32.22
C ARG A 290 -41.08 34.70 31.74
N SER A 291 -40.17 35.38 32.44
CA SER A 291 -38.74 35.36 32.17
C SER A 291 -38.19 33.91 32.18
N ALA A 292 -38.56 33.14 33.21
CA ALA A 292 -38.19 31.75 33.34
C ALA A 292 -38.66 30.87 32.14
N VAL A 293 -39.91 31.05 31.72
CA VAL A 293 -40.49 30.34 30.58
C VAL A 293 -39.74 30.72 29.28
N GLU A 294 -39.38 31.99 29.10
CA GLU A 294 -38.59 32.42 27.94
C GLU A 294 -37.19 31.79 27.92
N GLU A 295 -36.52 31.71 29.07
CA GLU A 295 -35.20 31.11 29.17
C GLU A 295 -35.23 29.57 28.97
N ILE A 296 -36.26 28.89 29.48
CA ILE A 296 -36.49 27.46 29.21
C ILE A 296 -36.69 27.23 27.70
N ARG A 297 -37.53 28.01 27.04
CA ARG A 297 -37.72 27.92 25.57
C ARG A 297 -36.43 28.12 24.80
N ARG A 298 -35.61 29.04 25.29
CA ARG A 298 -34.29 29.28 24.69
C ARG A 298 -33.36 28.05 24.84
N ILE A 299 -33.30 27.44 26.04
CA ILE A 299 -32.52 26.22 26.29
C ILE A 299 -33.02 25.10 25.38
N THR A 300 -34.36 24.91 25.28
CA THR A 300 -34.95 23.89 24.40
C THR A 300 -34.51 24.11 22.95
N LYS A 301 -34.55 25.37 22.46
CA LYS A 301 -34.09 25.69 21.11
C LYS A 301 -32.63 25.34 20.91
N ILE A 302 -31.73 25.64 21.87
CA ILE A 302 -30.30 25.26 21.79
C ILE A 302 -30.14 23.75 21.70
N VAL A 303 -30.87 23.00 22.53
CA VAL A 303 -30.81 21.51 22.51
C VAL A 303 -31.27 20.95 21.16
N ASP A 304 -32.38 21.48 20.61
CA ASP A 304 -32.90 21.03 19.30
C ASP A 304 -31.93 21.34 18.16
N GLU A 305 -31.29 22.52 18.20
CA GLU A 305 -30.26 22.90 17.24
C GLU A 305 -29.01 21.98 17.35
N LEU A 306 -28.55 21.64 18.58
CA LEU A 306 -27.45 20.69 18.82
C LEU A 306 -27.80 19.30 18.33
N LEU A 307 -29.00 18.79 18.60
CA LEU A 307 -29.46 17.49 18.11
C LEU A 307 -29.57 17.48 16.60
N THR A 308 -29.97 18.58 15.98
CA THR A 308 -30.01 18.72 14.53
C THR A 308 -28.61 18.61 13.97
N ILE A 309 -27.62 19.33 14.51
CA ILE A 309 -26.20 19.23 14.08
C ILE A 309 -25.69 17.81 14.24
N ALA A 310 -25.93 17.17 15.39
CA ALA A 310 -25.46 15.79 15.63
C ALA A 310 -26.02 14.77 14.60
N ARG A 311 -27.31 14.91 14.24
CA ARG A 311 -27.95 14.08 13.21
C ARG A 311 -27.37 14.35 11.80
N LEU A 312 -27.05 15.62 11.52
CA LEU A 312 -26.46 16.05 10.27
C LEU A 312 -25.03 15.45 10.10
N GLU A 313 -24.21 15.53 11.15
CA GLU A 313 -22.83 14.99 11.13
C GLU A 313 -22.78 13.46 11.02
N SER A 314 -23.72 12.77 11.67
CA SER A 314 -23.81 11.31 11.59
C SER A 314 -24.39 10.80 10.27
N GLY A 315 -24.81 11.68 9.35
CA GLY A 315 -25.51 11.30 8.12
C GLY A 315 -26.88 10.65 8.36
N GLN A 316 -27.40 10.74 9.59
CA GLN A 316 -28.68 10.11 9.98
C GLN A 316 -29.89 11.01 9.72
N LEU A 317 -29.68 12.22 9.22
CA LEU A 317 -30.82 13.06 8.85
C LEU A 317 -31.45 12.52 7.57
N ALA A 318 -32.48 11.67 7.73
CA ALA A 318 -33.32 11.26 6.61
C ALA A 318 -34.09 12.49 6.10
N MET A 319 -33.71 12.99 4.91
CA MET A 319 -34.47 14.05 4.25
C MET A 319 -35.58 13.44 3.40
N GLN A 320 -36.81 13.87 3.65
CA GLN A 320 -37.96 13.48 2.82
C GLN A 320 -38.05 14.46 1.66
N LYS A 321 -37.29 14.24 0.60
CA LYS A 321 -37.28 15.09 -0.59
C LYS A 321 -38.48 14.78 -1.47
N HIS A 322 -39.30 15.81 -1.68
CA HIS A 322 -40.44 15.80 -2.63
C HIS A 322 -40.45 17.14 -3.41
N PRO A 323 -41.20 17.24 -4.52
CA PRO A 323 -41.36 18.52 -5.20
C PRO A 323 -42.04 19.54 -4.28
N VAL A 324 -41.37 20.67 -4.01
CA VAL A 324 -41.84 21.76 -3.14
C VAL A 324 -41.94 23.01 -3.97
N ARG A 325 -43.06 23.73 -3.84
CA ARG A 325 -43.25 25.06 -4.43
C ARG A 325 -42.51 26.09 -3.61
N LEU A 326 -41.45 26.64 -4.21
CA LEU A 326 -40.53 27.54 -3.51
C LEU A 326 -41.18 28.92 -3.22
N ASP A 327 -42.02 29.41 -4.13
CA ASP A 327 -42.78 30.65 -3.94
C ASP A 327 -43.74 30.57 -2.76
N GLU A 328 -44.53 29.50 -2.62
CA GLU A 328 -45.42 29.25 -1.51
C GLU A 328 -44.65 29.10 -0.18
N LEU A 329 -43.54 28.35 -0.22
CA LEU A 329 -42.69 28.16 0.96
C LEU A 329 -42.09 29.47 1.48
N LEU A 330 -41.67 30.36 0.60
CA LEU A 330 -41.20 31.70 0.98
C LEU A 330 -42.31 32.58 1.53
N LEU A 331 -43.51 32.53 0.94
CA LEU A 331 -44.69 33.22 1.47
C LEU A 331 -45.08 32.72 2.86
N ASP A 332 -45.02 31.41 3.13
CA ASP A 332 -45.27 30.85 4.46
C ASP A 332 -44.21 31.31 5.48
N ALA A 333 -42.93 31.35 5.10
CA ALA A 333 -41.86 31.86 5.94
C ALA A 333 -42.05 33.35 6.27
N VAL A 334 -42.43 34.19 5.28
CA VAL A 334 -42.75 35.59 5.48
C VAL A 334 -43.98 35.77 6.40
N SER A 335 -45.04 34.98 6.17
CA SER A 335 -46.25 35.01 7.03
C SER A 335 -45.92 34.67 8.48
N LYS A 336 -45.15 33.63 8.75
CA LYS A 336 -44.77 33.20 10.10
C LYS A 336 -43.88 34.22 10.84
N THR A 337 -43.12 35.03 10.09
CA THR A 337 -42.23 36.05 10.69
C THR A 337 -42.85 37.46 10.71
N SER A 338 -43.94 37.71 9.98
CA SER A 338 -44.58 39.02 9.82
C SER A 338 -45.06 39.67 11.15
N ALA A 339 -45.62 38.87 12.06
CA ALA A 339 -46.06 39.35 13.37
C ALA A 339 -44.90 39.89 14.23
N TYR A 340 -43.71 39.29 14.07
CA TYR A 340 -42.50 39.71 14.76
C TYR A 340 -41.89 40.96 14.10
N ALA A 341 -41.85 41.03 12.76
CA ALA A 341 -41.42 42.19 12.00
C ALA A 341 -42.31 43.43 12.31
N SER A 342 -43.62 43.25 12.35
CA SER A 342 -44.58 44.33 12.62
C SER A 342 -44.39 44.99 14.00
N ARG A 343 -43.99 44.25 15.04
CA ARG A 343 -43.69 44.82 16.37
C ARG A 343 -42.54 45.82 16.35
N ARG A 344 -41.70 45.77 15.31
CA ARG A 344 -40.56 46.67 15.08
C ARG A 344 -40.80 47.65 13.94
N SER A 345 -42.03 47.71 13.43
CA SER A 345 -42.35 48.50 12.24
C SER A 345 -41.49 48.17 11.04
N ILE A 346 -41.08 46.89 10.90
CA ILE A 346 -40.32 46.40 9.73
C ILE A 346 -41.31 45.79 8.74
N ASN A 347 -41.25 46.25 7.49
CA ASN A 347 -42.05 45.71 6.41
C ASN A 347 -41.24 44.65 5.68
N ILE A 348 -41.82 43.45 5.40
CA ILE A 348 -41.21 42.45 4.56
C ILE A 348 -41.86 42.53 3.17
N HIS A 349 -41.08 42.79 2.15
CA HIS A 349 -41.52 42.88 0.77
C HIS A 349 -41.02 41.69 -0.01
N PHE A 350 -41.93 40.85 -0.56
CA PHE A 350 -41.59 39.68 -1.35
C PHE A 350 -41.84 39.99 -2.83
N GLU A 351 -40.83 39.75 -3.67
CA GLU A 351 -40.84 39.98 -5.12
C GLU A 351 -40.37 38.70 -5.84
N VAL A 352 -41.11 38.34 -6.90
CA VAL A 352 -40.68 37.28 -7.81
C VAL A 352 -40.27 37.90 -9.13
N HIS A 353 -39.04 37.68 -9.55
CA HIS A 353 -38.51 38.17 -10.81
C HIS A 353 -38.33 36.98 -11.76
N ASP A 354 -39.24 36.88 -12.74
CA ASP A 354 -39.06 35.90 -13.82
C ASP A 354 -38.49 36.58 -15.04
N HIS A 355 -37.39 36.04 -15.59
CA HIS A 355 -36.72 36.56 -16.76
C HIS A 355 -37.12 35.85 -18.05
N SER A 356 -37.96 34.79 -18.06
CA SER A 356 -38.08 33.88 -19.20
C SER A 356 -39.40 33.90 -19.96
N SER A 357 -40.54 34.37 -19.45
CA SER A 357 -41.79 34.51 -20.22
C SER A 357 -42.93 35.00 -19.33
N GLY A 358 -43.69 35.96 -19.76
CA GLY A 358 -44.74 36.75 -19.09
C GLY A 358 -45.87 36.00 -18.38
N GLU A 359 -45.73 34.78 -17.99
CA GLU A 359 -46.61 34.01 -17.09
C GLU A 359 -45.79 33.58 -15.89
N SER A 360 -46.31 33.75 -14.67
CA SER A 360 -45.65 33.35 -13.41
C SER A 360 -45.51 31.83 -13.39
N GLU A 361 -44.36 31.33 -13.86
CA GLU A 361 -44.09 29.91 -13.75
C GLU A 361 -43.88 29.51 -12.28
N GLU A 362 -44.61 28.48 -11.85
CA GLU A 362 -44.46 27.91 -10.51
C GLU A 362 -43.02 27.32 -10.34
N VAL A 363 -42.28 27.79 -9.33
CA VAL A 363 -40.90 27.38 -9.11
C VAL A 363 -40.86 26.18 -8.17
N TYR A 364 -40.53 24.99 -8.74
CA TYR A 364 -40.41 23.76 -7.96
C TYR A 364 -38.94 23.42 -7.71
N ILE A 365 -38.68 22.92 -6.51
CA ILE A 365 -37.40 22.32 -6.10
C ILE A 365 -37.63 20.95 -5.52
N LEU A 366 -36.66 20.05 -5.59
CA LEU A 366 -36.70 18.76 -4.91
C LEU A 366 -36.11 18.88 -3.51
N GLY A 367 -36.97 18.92 -2.49
CA GLY A 367 -36.51 19.21 -1.13
C GLY A 367 -37.44 18.71 -0.02
N ASP A 368 -36.95 18.84 1.22
CA ASP A 368 -37.72 18.64 2.46
C ASP A 368 -38.29 20.00 2.88
N GLU A 369 -39.60 20.13 2.76
CA GLU A 369 -40.34 21.38 2.98
C GLU A 369 -40.11 21.94 4.36
N ASP A 370 -40.22 21.12 5.42
CA ASP A 370 -40.03 21.55 6.81
C ASP A 370 -38.62 22.08 7.07
N LYS A 371 -37.60 21.42 6.48
CA LYS A 371 -36.21 21.83 6.65
C LYS A 371 -35.92 23.15 5.92
N LEU A 372 -36.40 23.29 4.68
CA LEU A 372 -36.25 24.51 3.91
C LEU A 372 -37.03 25.67 4.52
N LEU A 373 -38.24 25.42 5.02
CA LEU A 373 -39.02 26.41 5.75
C LEU A 373 -38.24 26.90 6.99
N SER A 374 -37.64 25.98 7.74
CA SER A 374 -36.80 26.33 8.90
C SER A 374 -35.59 27.20 8.49
N VAL A 375 -34.96 26.93 7.34
CA VAL A 375 -33.88 27.77 6.77
C VAL A 375 -34.38 29.20 6.55
N PHE A 376 -35.46 29.37 5.79
CA PHE A 376 -35.95 30.70 5.44
C PHE A 376 -36.48 31.47 6.67
N ILE A 377 -37.14 30.81 7.62
CA ILE A 377 -37.53 31.43 8.90
C ILE A 377 -36.29 31.93 9.66
N ASN A 378 -35.23 31.12 9.75
CA ASN A 378 -33.98 31.49 10.43
C ASN A 378 -33.31 32.70 9.76
N LEU A 379 -33.26 32.73 8.42
CA LEU A 379 -32.68 33.85 7.68
C LEU A 379 -33.50 35.13 7.83
N LEU A 380 -34.84 35.04 7.80
CA LEU A 380 -35.73 36.16 8.04
C LEU A 380 -35.64 36.64 9.48
N ASP A 381 -35.63 35.77 10.46
CA ASP A 381 -35.41 36.10 11.88
C ASP A 381 -34.11 36.89 12.08
N ASN A 382 -33.05 36.49 11.44
CA ASN A 382 -31.78 37.21 11.46
C ASN A 382 -31.90 38.58 10.80
N ALA A 383 -32.51 38.69 9.62
CA ALA A 383 -32.74 39.94 8.94
C ALA A 383 -33.58 40.90 9.82
N ILE A 384 -34.69 40.44 10.43
CA ILE A 384 -35.52 41.24 11.33
C ILE A 384 -34.73 41.68 12.57
N LYS A 385 -33.96 40.76 13.16
CA LYS A 385 -33.22 40.99 14.40
C LYS A 385 -32.15 42.07 14.25
N TYR A 386 -31.42 42.05 13.14
CA TYR A 386 -30.29 42.95 12.91
C TYR A 386 -30.64 44.18 12.09
N SER A 387 -31.87 44.28 11.53
CA SER A 387 -32.38 45.49 10.90
C SER A 387 -32.60 46.60 11.89
N ASN A 388 -32.56 47.84 11.43
CA ASN A 388 -33.02 48.99 12.16
C ASN A 388 -34.56 49.02 12.17
N ASP A 389 -35.16 49.67 13.17
CA ASP A 389 -36.62 49.84 13.22
C ASP A 389 -37.09 50.76 12.07
N ASN A 390 -38.35 50.61 11.64
CA ASN A 390 -38.94 51.36 10.51
C ASN A 390 -38.21 51.16 9.16
N THR A 391 -37.67 49.97 8.92
CA THR A 391 -37.00 49.63 7.64
C THR A 391 -37.78 48.58 6.85
N THR A 392 -37.33 48.30 5.66
CA THR A 392 -37.90 47.25 4.78
C THR A 392 -36.89 46.17 4.55
N ILE A 393 -37.28 44.90 4.75
CA ILE A 393 -36.55 43.71 4.33
C ILE A 393 -37.11 43.29 2.98
N ARG A 394 -36.25 43.11 1.98
CA ARG A 394 -36.63 42.62 0.67
C ARG A 394 -36.28 41.13 0.54
N VAL A 395 -37.25 40.35 0.09
CA VAL A 395 -37.07 38.94 -0.28
C VAL A 395 -37.32 38.85 -1.78
N SER A 396 -36.31 38.50 -2.56
CA SER A 396 -36.45 38.33 -4.01
C SER A 396 -36.20 36.88 -4.41
N LEU A 397 -37.05 36.35 -5.27
CA LEU A 397 -36.89 35.05 -5.91
C LEU A 397 -36.64 35.28 -7.40
N THR A 398 -35.53 34.82 -7.91
CA THR A 398 -35.13 34.94 -9.31
C THR A 398 -34.76 33.56 -9.84
N VAL A 399 -35.22 33.26 -11.05
CA VAL A 399 -34.90 32.01 -11.76
C VAL A 399 -33.93 32.29 -12.86
N ALA A 400 -32.74 31.63 -12.85
CA ALA A 400 -31.73 31.77 -13.85
C ALA A 400 -30.91 30.50 -14.01
N ALA A 401 -30.64 30.04 -15.22
CA ALA A 401 -29.75 28.94 -15.54
C ALA A 401 -30.03 27.63 -14.77
N GLY A 402 -31.31 27.27 -14.55
CA GLY A 402 -31.73 26.06 -13.84
C GLY A 402 -31.55 26.12 -12.31
N MET A 403 -31.34 27.32 -11.77
CA MET A 403 -31.22 27.59 -10.36
C MET A 403 -32.24 28.64 -9.92
N ALA A 404 -32.87 28.44 -8.76
CA ALA A 404 -33.62 29.42 -8.04
C ALA A 404 -32.68 30.20 -7.10
N ALA A 405 -32.55 31.50 -7.27
CA ALA A 405 -31.78 32.38 -6.43
C ALA A 405 -32.75 33.17 -5.52
N ILE A 406 -32.57 33.04 -4.20
CA ILE A 406 -33.35 33.73 -3.19
C ILE A 406 -32.42 34.69 -2.47
N ASP A 407 -32.67 35.98 -2.56
CA ASP A 407 -31.92 37.00 -1.87
C ASP A 407 -32.79 37.63 -0.76
N ILE A 408 -32.29 37.62 0.48
CA ILE A 408 -32.89 38.27 1.64
C ILE A 408 -31.98 39.44 1.99
N ILE A 409 -32.51 40.66 1.77
CA ILE A 409 -31.76 41.92 1.88
C ILE A 409 -32.33 42.74 3.05
N ASP A 410 -31.50 42.99 4.05
CA ASP A 410 -31.83 43.87 5.17
C ASP A 410 -31.08 45.22 5.11
N ARG A 411 -31.60 46.20 5.84
CA ARG A 411 -30.96 47.51 6.05
C ARG A 411 -30.61 47.67 7.52
N GLY A 412 -29.76 46.78 7.99
CA GLY A 412 -29.38 46.72 9.40
C GLY A 412 -27.96 47.25 9.67
N ILE A 413 -27.41 46.80 10.77
CA ILE A 413 -26.09 47.20 11.25
C ILE A 413 -24.96 46.71 10.35
N GLY A 414 -25.24 45.72 9.48
CA GLY A 414 -24.21 45.06 8.64
C GLY A 414 -23.20 44.26 9.44
N ILE A 415 -22.27 43.63 8.73
CA ILE A 415 -21.23 42.75 9.28
C ILE A 415 -19.88 43.33 8.88
N ASP A 416 -18.90 43.29 9.78
CA ASP A 416 -17.55 43.71 9.49
C ASP A 416 -16.84 42.71 8.51
N SER A 417 -15.96 43.22 7.68
CA SER A 417 -15.26 42.38 6.71
C SER A 417 -14.42 41.25 7.31
N GLU A 418 -13.93 41.46 8.55
CA GLU A 418 -13.16 40.45 9.31
C GLU A 418 -14.07 39.32 9.82
N ASP A 419 -15.36 39.60 10.08
CA ASP A 419 -16.33 38.62 10.58
C ASP A 419 -16.98 37.79 9.45
N LEU A 420 -17.05 38.32 8.23
CA LEU A 420 -17.74 37.67 7.10
C LEU A 420 -17.29 36.23 6.82
N PRO A 421 -15.97 35.85 6.88
CA PRO A 421 -15.55 34.47 6.69
C PRO A 421 -16.07 33.51 7.73
N HIS A 422 -16.45 34.01 8.90
CA HIS A 422 -16.78 33.24 10.10
C HIS A 422 -18.27 33.15 10.40
N VAL A 423 -19.14 33.89 9.68
CA VAL A 423 -20.60 33.94 9.99
C VAL A 423 -21.31 32.58 9.90
N PHE A 424 -20.75 31.64 9.19
CA PHE A 424 -21.23 30.25 9.09
C PHE A 424 -20.58 29.30 10.08
N ASP A 425 -19.57 29.75 10.85
CA ASP A 425 -18.96 28.94 11.88
C ASP A 425 -19.92 28.72 13.05
N ARG A 426 -19.85 27.55 13.68
CA ARG A 426 -20.75 27.19 14.79
C ARG A 426 -20.49 28.10 15.99
N PHE A 427 -21.54 28.56 16.64
CA PHE A 427 -21.50 29.46 17.80
C PHE A 427 -20.84 30.81 17.53
N TYR A 428 -20.49 31.10 16.26
CA TYR A 428 -19.86 32.36 15.91
C TYR A 428 -20.88 33.53 16.00
N ARG A 429 -20.39 34.67 16.52
CA ARG A 429 -21.16 35.90 16.66
C ARG A 429 -20.22 37.08 16.48
N ALA A 430 -20.51 37.94 15.52
CA ALA A 430 -19.71 39.13 15.20
C ALA A 430 -19.65 40.16 16.34
N ASP A 431 -20.66 40.22 17.22
CA ASP A 431 -20.73 41.18 18.33
C ASP A 431 -20.78 40.46 19.69
N LYS A 432 -19.62 40.34 20.36
CA LYS A 432 -19.53 39.84 21.74
C LYS A 432 -19.89 40.88 22.81
N SER A 433 -19.87 42.18 22.49
CA SER A 433 -19.93 43.28 23.47
C SER A 433 -21.26 43.99 23.62
N ARG A 434 -22.16 43.95 22.62
CA ARG A 434 -23.43 44.69 22.64
C ARG A 434 -24.65 43.91 23.18
N SER A 435 -24.46 42.71 23.69
CA SER A 435 -25.55 41.84 24.15
C SER A 435 -25.84 41.90 25.63
N SER A 436 -25.45 42.98 26.33
CA SER A 436 -25.73 43.15 27.75
C SER A 436 -27.13 43.72 28.07
N GLU A 437 -27.88 44.20 27.09
CA GLU A 437 -29.23 44.68 27.30
C GLU A 437 -30.27 43.92 26.48
N GLY A 438 -31.00 43.01 27.15
CA GLY A 438 -32.32 42.53 26.78
C GLY A 438 -32.47 41.57 25.60
N ALA A 439 -33.04 40.42 25.87
CA ALA A 439 -33.94 39.57 25.02
C ALA A 439 -33.54 39.08 23.61
N ARG A 440 -32.36 39.36 23.07
CA ARG A 440 -32.05 39.03 21.65
C ARG A 440 -30.76 38.23 21.43
N ARG A 441 -30.41 37.34 22.35
CA ARG A 441 -29.23 36.47 22.19
C ARG A 441 -29.55 35.35 21.22
N GLY A 442 -28.99 35.40 20.00
CA GLY A 442 -28.97 34.23 19.09
C GLY A 442 -27.94 33.19 19.55
N THR A 443 -28.16 31.93 19.21
CA THR A 443 -27.33 30.78 19.58
C THR A 443 -26.01 30.70 18.79
N GLY A 444 -25.93 31.39 17.64
CA GLY A 444 -24.81 31.26 16.70
C GLY A 444 -24.81 29.93 15.90
N LEU A 445 -25.87 29.12 16.02
CA LEU A 445 -26.02 27.86 15.32
C LEU A 445 -26.88 27.96 14.05
N GLY A 446 -27.80 28.96 14.02
CA GLY A 446 -28.80 29.07 12.95
C GLY A 446 -28.16 29.12 11.53
N LEU A 447 -27.19 30.00 11.30
CA LEU A 447 -26.58 30.14 9.98
C LEU A 447 -25.78 28.89 9.56
N SER A 448 -25.10 28.24 10.50
CA SER A 448 -24.37 26.98 10.20
C SER A 448 -25.33 25.84 9.86
N ILE A 449 -26.46 25.73 10.54
CA ILE A 449 -27.54 24.77 10.21
C ILE A 449 -28.14 25.11 8.84
N SER A 450 -28.45 26.40 8.59
CA SER A 450 -29.00 26.83 7.30
C SER A 450 -28.07 26.49 6.14
N ARG A 451 -26.77 26.72 6.28
CA ARG A 451 -25.75 26.35 5.26
C ARG A 451 -25.80 24.87 4.99
N TYR A 452 -25.73 24.06 6.03
CA TYR A 452 -25.73 22.59 5.86
C TYR A 452 -27.02 22.10 5.19
N LEU A 453 -28.17 22.59 5.61
CA LEU A 453 -29.46 22.18 5.01
C LEU A 453 -29.56 22.59 3.53
N VAL A 454 -29.10 23.79 3.17
CA VAL A 454 -29.05 24.25 1.78
C VAL A 454 -28.09 23.36 0.95
N GLU A 455 -26.88 23.10 1.45
CA GLU A 455 -25.89 22.22 0.79
C GLU A 455 -26.42 20.79 0.62
N ALA A 456 -27.15 20.26 1.60
CA ALA A 456 -27.77 18.95 1.54
C ALA A 456 -28.94 18.87 0.52
N HIS A 457 -29.50 20.00 0.12
CA HIS A 457 -30.44 20.14 -1.00
C HIS A 457 -29.73 20.37 -2.36
N GLY A 458 -28.40 20.30 -2.40
CA GLY A 458 -27.61 20.53 -3.61
C GLY A 458 -27.45 22.03 -3.96
N GLY A 459 -27.77 22.90 -3.01
CA GLY A 459 -27.68 24.33 -3.16
C GLY A 459 -26.41 24.94 -2.57
N SER A 460 -26.39 26.28 -2.54
CA SER A 460 -25.34 27.06 -1.88
C SER A 460 -25.94 28.30 -1.18
N ILE A 461 -25.28 28.72 -0.09
CA ILE A 461 -25.64 29.95 0.63
C ILE A 461 -24.40 30.85 0.74
N SER A 462 -24.60 32.14 0.58
CA SER A 462 -23.54 33.13 0.71
C SER A 462 -24.08 34.42 1.39
N VAL A 463 -23.16 35.18 1.99
CA VAL A 463 -23.47 36.45 2.67
C VAL A 463 -22.59 37.55 2.11
N ALA A 464 -23.22 38.67 1.73
CA ALA A 464 -22.54 39.90 1.39
C ALA A 464 -23.04 41.01 2.31
N SER A 465 -22.12 41.73 2.96
CA SER A 465 -22.51 42.78 3.92
C SER A 465 -21.48 43.89 3.96
N THR A 466 -21.95 45.07 4.29
CA THR A 466 -21.11 46.24 4.58
C THR A 466 -21.58 46.83 5.89
N LYS A 467 -20.68 47.07 6.82
CA LYS A 467 -20.98 47.64 8.15
C LYS A 467 -21.74 48.97 8.02
N GLY A 468 -22.87 49.10 8.67
CA GLY A 468 -23.74 50.25 8.63
C GLY A 468 -24.68 50.34 7.42
N SER A 469 -24.58 49.45 6.44
CA SER A 469 -25.39 49.48 5.19
C SER A 469 -26.40 48.34 5.09
N GLY A 470 -26.23 47.27 5.88
CA GLY A 470 -27.09 46.10 5.86
C GLY A 470 -26.41 44.83 5.35
N THR A 471 -27.20 43.77 5.21
CA THR A 471 -26.72 42.44 4.78
C THR A 471 -27.60 41.86 3.69
N THR A 472 -27.00 41.17 2.74
CA THR A 472 -27.66 40.32 1.75
C THR A 472 -27.26 38.89 1.97
N VAL A 473 -28.25 38.03 2.25
CA VAL A 473 -28.07 36.58 2.31
C VAL A 473 -28.64 35.97 1.04
N SER A 474 -27.80 35.31 0.24
CA SER A 474 -28.19 34.70 -1.01
C SER A 474 -28.21 33.17 -0.88
N VAL A 475 -29.35 32.56 -1.18
CA VAL A 475 -29.52 31.09 -1.26
C VAL A 475 -29.76 30.69 -2.71
N ARG A 476 -29.08 29.69 -3.18
CA ARG A 476 -29.28 29.15 -4.52
C ARG A 476 -29.65 27.66 -4.42
N LEU A 477 -30.73 27.25 -5.07
CA LEU A 477 -31.25 25.88 -5.06
C LEU A 477 -31.48 25.40 -6.51
N PRO A 478 -31.18 24.13 -6.82
CA PRO A 478 -31.47 23.58 -8.14
C PRO A 478 -32.98 23.45 -8.37
N ILE A 479 -33.46 23.90 -9.53
CA ILE A 479 -34.87 23.79 -9.89
C ILE A 479 -35.17 22.36 -10.30
N HIS A 480 -36.35 21.91 -9.94
CA HIS A 480 -36.92 20.63 -10.34
C HIS A 480 -38.16 20.87 -11.20
N GLN A 481 -38.11 20.53 -12.48
CA GLN A 481 -39.32 20.55 -13.32
C GLN A 481 -40.13 19.29 -13.06
N PRO A 482 -41.36 19.36 -12.57
CA PRO A 482 -42.22 18.20 -12.42
C PRO A 482 -42.48 17.56 -13.77
N ALA A 483 -42.32 16.25 -13.87
CA ALA A 483 -42.33 15.47 -15.12
C ALA A 483 -43.65 15.55 -15.97
N GLY A 484 -44.65 16.34 -15.53
CA GLY A 484 -45.92 16.51 -16.23
C GLY A 484 -45.93 17.59 -17.34
N GLU A 485 -45.02 18.58 -17.30
CA GLU A 485 -45.03 19.65 -18.29
C GLU A 485 -44.07 19.45 -19.45
N ALA A 486 -43.08 18.57 -19.33
CA ALA A 486 -42.18 18.22 -20.42
C ALA A 486 -42.92 17.44 -21.55
N GLU A 487 -43.96 16.68 -21.25
CA GLU A 487 -44.80 15.99 -22.25
C GLU A 487 -45.74 16.96 -22.98
N ALA A 488 -46.24 18.01 -22.33
CA ALA A 488 -47.12 19.01 -22.94
C ALA A 488 -46.34 19.94 -23.91
N ALA A 489 -45.12 20.31 -23.59
CA ALA A 489 -44.26 21.13 -24.46
C ALA A 489 -43.77 20.37 -25.71
N GLN A 490 -43.46 19.07 -25.62
CA GLN A 490 -43.07 18.25 -26.78
C GLN A 490 -44.25 17.98 -27.71
N ASN A 491 -45.46 17.88 -27.19
CA ASN A 491 -46.70 17.67 -28.01
C ASN A 491 -47.20 18.93 -28.73
N SER A 492 -46.81 20.13 -28.25
CA SER A 492 -47.16 21.41 -28.93
C SER A 492 -46.24 21.71 -30.11
N VAL A 493 -44.98 21.29 -30.10
CA VAL A 493 -44.01 21.46 -31.19
C VAL A 493 -44.21 20.45 -32.33
N SER A 494 -44.88 19.32 -32.06
CA SER A 494 -45.20 18.27 -33.07
C SER A 494 -46.46 18.56 -33.86
N LYS A 495 -47.21 19.68 -33.63
CA LYS A 495 -48.47 20.01 -34.29
C LYS A 495 -48.40 21.30 -35.12
N THR A 496 -47.20 21.84 -35.38
CA THR A 496 -46.97 22.88 -36.35
C THR A 496 -45.99 22.29 -37.39
#